data_20127f4bce35970c3b08d2e4a96f93f9
#
_entry.id   20127f4bce35970c3b08d2e4a96f93f9
#
_cell.length_a   1.000
_cell.length_b   1.000
_cell.length_c   1.000
_cell.angle_alpha   90.00
_cell.angle_beta   90.00
_cell.angle_gamma   90.00
#
_symmetry.space_group_name_H-M   'P 1'
#
loop_
_entity.id
_entity.type
_entity.pdbx_description
1 polymer ?
#
loop_
_entity_poly.entity_id
_entity_poly.type
_entity_poly.pdbx_seq_one_letter_code
_entity_poly.pdbx_strand_id
1 'polypeptide(L)'
;TDVFVVSLSSAIDFDTAKGSFGTEIDFGAEGFAKAKLLLELADLDVAKVKQANQATDILEAMQVWEEMFEYLSLTALKIEYADDQLADKVLADVPDINQLKMMSEMQIDMFLGQYPEQAKQLKTAISGFLEDKNGFKVSATAKNPVGLNELESLYISGGLTDSISFEFEGN
;
A
#
# COMPACT_ATOMS: atom_id res chain seq x y z
N THR A 1 6.51 -27.78 20.87
CA THR A 1 5.45 -27.28 19.95
C THR A 1 5.61 -25.78 19.97
N ASP A 2 6.16 -25.22 18.91
CA ASP A 2 6.32 -23.79 18.78
C ASP A 2 4.91 -23.19 18.62
N VAL A 3 4.53 -22.26 19.49
CA VAL A 3 3.26 -21.55 19.42
C VAL A 3 3.52 -20.27 18.64
N PHE A 4 2.91 -20.15 17.48
CA PHE A 4 2.90 -18.90 16.73
C PHE A 4 1.83 -17.98 17.27
N VAL A 5 2.21 -16.78 17.68
CA VAL A 5 1.28 -15.73 18.05
C VAL A 5 1.15 -14.76 16.88
N VAL A 6 -0.04 -14.71 16.30
CA VAL A 6 -0.36 -13.77 15.22
C VAL A 6 -1.35 -12.75 15.76
N SER A 7 -1.10 -11.48 15.53
CA SER A 7 -1.99 -10.37 15.85
C SER A 7 -2.45 -9.68 14.58
N LEU A 8 -3.72 -9.30 14.55
CA LEU A 8 -4.30 -8.45 13.52
C LEU A 8 -5.14 -7.40 14.24
N SER A 9 -4.86 -6.13 13.96
CA SER A 9 -5.71 -5.02 14.39
C SER A 9 -6.07 -4.14 13.20
N SER A 10 -7.24 -3.51 13.26
CA SER A 10 -7.65 -2.52 12.28
C SER A 10 -8.32 -1.34 12.97
N ALA A 11 -8.03 -0.14 12.50
CA ALA A 11 -8.69 1.08 12.89
C ALA A 11 -9.26 1.75 11.63
N ILE A 12 -10.47 2.26 11.75
CA ILE A 12 -11.15 3.00 10.68
C ILE A 12 -11.55 4.35 11.24
N ASP A 13 -11.18 5.41 10.55
CA ASP A 13 -11.56 6.77 10.87
C ASP A 13 -12.39 7.39 9.75
N PHE A 14 -13.51 8.01 10.13
CA PHE A 14 -14.38 8.73 9.20
C PHE A 14 -14.53 10.18 9.66
N ASP A 15 -14.00 11.11 8.90
CA ASP A 15 -14.29 12.52 9.06
C ASP A 15 -15.44 12.93 8.12
N THR A 16 -16.66 12.84 8.62
CA THR A 16 -17.85 13.19 7.83
C THR A 16 -17.95 14.67 7.53
N ALA A 17 -17.23 15.54 8.24
CA ALA A 17 -17.21 16.96 7.96
C ALA A 17 -16.31 17.30 6.77
N LYS A 18 -15.25 16.50 6.57
CA LYS A 18 -14.32 16.64 5.45
C LYS A 18 -14.60 15.66 4.31
N GLY A 19 -15.50 14.70 4.49
CA GLY A 19 -15.70 13.62 3.51
C GLY A 19 -14.42 12.78 3.32
N SER A 20 -13.70 12.49 4.41
CA SER A 20 -12.49 11.69 4.36
C SER A 20 -12.62 10.37 5.11
N PHE A 21 -11.88 9.38 4.66
CA PHE A 21 -11.83 8.04 5.20
C PHE A 21 -10.38 7.63 5.36
N GLY A 22 -10.03 7.15 6.56
CA GLY A 22 -8.73 6.56 6.84
C GLY A 22 -8.89 5.13 7.35
N THR A 23 -8.03 4.23 6.92
CA THR A 23 -7.93 2.90 7.51
C THR A 23 -6.49 2.56 7.80
N GLU A 24 -6.26 1.99 8.98
CA GLU A 24 -4.98 1.47 9.41
C GLU A 24 -5.15 -0.01 9.73
N ILE A 25 -4.30 -0.85 9.20
CA ILE A 25 -4.28 -2.30 9.44
C ILE A 25 -2.88 -2.66 9.91
N ASP A 26 -2.78 -3.21 11.11
CA ASP A 26 -1.54 -3.76 11.65
C ASP A 26 -1.62 -5.28 11.68
N PHE A 27 -0.61 -5.91 11.13
CA PHE A 27 -0.38 -7.34 11.20
C PHE A 27 0.94 -7.60 11.93
N GLY A 28 0.95 -8.54 12.85
CA GLY A 28 2.16 -8.96 13.57
C GLY A 28 2.24 -10.48 13.71
N ALA A 29 3.44 -11.00 13.51
CA ALA A 29 3.81 -12.37 13.87
C ALA A 29 4.99 -12.27 14.83
N GLU A 30 4.75 -12.59 16.12
CA GLU A 30 5.73 -12.44 17.20
C GLU A 30 7.01 -13.20 16.90
N GLY A 31 8.17 -12.51 16.96
CA GLY A 31 9.49 -13.08 16.66
C GLY A 31 9.74 -13.33 15.16
N PHE A 32 8.92 -12.77 14.26
CA PHE A 32 9.10 -12.92 12.81
C PHE A 32 9.02 -11.60 12.06
N ALA A 33 7.88 -10.93 12.10
CA ALA A 33 7.69 -9.68 11.36
C ALA A 33 6.48 -8.88 11.82
N LYS A 34 6.45 -7.59 11.46
CA LYS A 34 5.29 -6.72 11.57
C LYS A 34 5.06 -6.03 10.24
N ALA A 35 3.81 -5.89 9.85
CA ALA A 35 3.41 -5.09 8.69
C ALA A 35 2.31 -4.12 9.07
N LYS A 36 2.36 -2.93 8.51
CA LYS A 36 1.36 -1.88 8.69
C LYS A 36 0.94 -1.34 7.34
N LEU A 37 -0.36 -1.22 7.13
CA LEU A 37 -0.96 -0.56 5.98
C LEU A 37 -1.77 0.63 6.48
N LEU A 38 -1.50 1.80 5.92
CA LEU A 38 -2.32 2.99 6.07
C LEU A 38 -2.86 3.36 4.70
N LEU A 39 -4.16 3.60 4.60
CA LEU A 39 -4.83 4.12 3.41
C LEU A 39 -5.69 5.31 3.80
N GLU A 40 -5.51 6.43 3.13
CA GLU A 40 -6.32 7.64 3.31
C GLU A 40 -6.98 8.02 1.98
N LEU A 41 -8.28 8.24 2.03
CA LEU A 41 -9.11 8.61 0.90
C LEU A 41 -9.89 9.90 1.20
N ALA A 42 -10.20 10.66 0.16
CA ALA A 42 -11.06 11.83 0.19
C ALA A 42 -12.29 11.64 -0.71
N ASP A 43 -13.13 12.66 -0.76
CA ASP A 43 -14.33 12.74 -1.59
C ASP A 43 -15.39 11.68 -1.26
N LEU A 44 -15.42 11.24 0.00
CA LEU A 44 -16.42 10.31 0.51
C LEU A 44 -17.80 10.97 0.52
N ASP A 45 -18.76 10.42 -0.23
CA ASP A 45 -20.15 10.86 -0.18
C ASP A 45 -20.85 10.34 1.08
N VAL A 46 -20.92 11.21 2.09
CA VAL A 46 -21.52 10.89 3.39
C VAL A 46 -23.02 10.52 3.26
N ALA A 47 -23.74 11.06 2.26
CA ALA A 47 -25.12 10.70 2.03
C ALA A 47 -25.26 9.27 1.52
N LYS A 48 -24.37 8.85 0.61
CA LYS A 48 -24.30 7.47 0.13
C LYS A 48 -23.88 6.50 1.24
N VAL A 49 -22.95 6.86 2.13
CA VAL A 49 -22.61 6.04 3.30
C VAL A 49 -23.84 5.79 4.18
N LYS A 50 -24.64 6.83 4.44
CA LYS A 50 -25.89 6.68 5.20
C LYS A 50 -26.91 5.81 4.48
N GLN A 51 -27.03 5.95 3.16
CA GLN A 51 -27.91 5.14 2.32
C GLN A 51 -27.50 3.66 2.38
N ALA A 52 -26.20 3.35 2.19
CA ALA A 52 -25.69 1.98 2.27
C ALA A 52 -25.96 1.34 3.65
N ASN A 53 -25.78 2.10 4.74
CA ASN A 53 -26.05 1.63 6.10
C ASN A 53 -27.53 1.46 6.41
N GLN A 54 -28.43 2.08 5.65
CA GLN A 54 -29.88 1.96 5.79
C GLN A 54 -30.49 0.93 4.83
N ALA A 55 -29.72 0.44 3.87
CA ALA A 55 -30.17 -0.58 2.94
C ALA A 55 -30.59 -1.85 3.68
N THR A 56 -31.75 -2.39 3.33
CA THR A 56 -32.27 -3.62 3.91
C THR A 56 -31.81 -4.86 3.14
N ASP A 57 -31.32 -4.66 1.92
CA ASP A 57 -30.78 -5.69 1.04
C ASP A 57 -29.28 -5.50 0.87
N ILE A 58 -28.54 -6.60 0.98
CA ILE A 58 -27.09 -6.63 0.81
C ILE A 58 -26.66 -6.19 -0.61
N LEU A 59 -27.45 -6.54 -1.63
CA LEU A 59 -27.16 -6.16 -3.01
C LEU A 59 -27.32 -4.66 -3.23
N GLU A 60 -28.35 -4.05 -2.65
CA GLU A 60 -28.55 -2.61 -2.67
C GLU A 60 -27.40 -1.90 -1.96
N ALA A 61 -26.98 -2.37 -0.78
CA ALA A 61 -25.83 -1.82 -0.08
C ALA A 61 -24.56 -1.90 -0.93
N MET A 62 -24.29 -3.04 -1.56
CA MET A 62 -23.12 -3.24 -2.42
C MET A 62 -23.11 -2.28 -3.62
N GLN A 63 -24.26 -2.07 -4.28
CA GLN A 63 -24.36 -1.13 -5.39
C GLN A 63 -24.03 0.31 -4.96
N VAL A 64 -24.54 0.73 -3.80
CA VAL A 64 -24.21 2.07 -3.26
C VAL A 64 -22.73 2.21 -2.95
N TRP A 65 -22.09 1.17 -2.40
CA TRP A 65 -20.66 1.15 -2.16
C TRP A 65 -19.85 1.18 -3.46
N GLU A 66 -20.23 0.40 -4.47
CA GLU A 66 -19.59 0.37 -5.79
C GLU A 66 -19.63 1.75 -6.47
N GLU A 67 -20.81 2.37 -6.51
CA GLU A 67 -20.95 3.73 -7.02
C GLU A 67 -20.11 4.75 -6.23
N MET A 68 -19.95 4.58 -4.93
CA MET A 68 -19.17 5.48 -4.11
C MET A 68 -17.66 5.34 -4.39
N PHE A 69 -17.18 4.11 -4.60
CA PHE A 69 -15.77 3.85 -4.91
C PHE A 69 -15.30 4.54 -6.21
N GLU A 70 -16.19 4.75 -7.18
CA GLU A 70 -15.86 5.45 -8.43
C GLU A 70 -15.46 6.92 -8.20
N TYR A 71 -15.93 7.54 -7.12
CA TYR A 71 -15.69 8.95 -6.82
C TYR A 71 -14.64 9.16 -5.72
N LEU A 72 -14.17 8.11 -5.07
CA LEU A 72 -13.12 8.24 -4.06
C LEU A 72 -11.81 8.70 -4.68
N SER A 73 -11.12 9.55 -3.94
CA SER A 73 -9.80 10.05 -4.31
C SER A 73 -8.74 9.59 -3.31
N LEU A 74 -7.59 9.12 -3.83
CA LEU A 74 -6.43 8.77 -3.03
C LEU A 74 -5.77 10.04 -2.49
N THR A 75 -5.52 10.07 -1.18
CA THR A 75 -4.68 11.07 -0.53
C THR A 75 -3.37 10.52 -0.05
N ALA A 76 -3.38 9.34 0.56
CA ALA A 76 -2.15 8.66 0.96
C ALA A 76 -2.32 7.12 1.00
N LEU A 77 -1.24 6.44 0.66
CA LEU A 77 -1.05 5.01 0.87
C LEU A 77 0.33 4.80 1.49
N LYS A 78 0.42 4.06 2.59
CA LYS A 78 1.68 3.73 3.24
C LYS A 78 1.69 2.27 3.64
N ILE A 79 2.78 1.60 3.30
CA ILE A 79 3.05 0.22 3.67
C ILE A 79 4.37 0.22 4.41
N GLU A 80 4.39 -0.31 5.61
CA GLU A 80 5.59 -0.51 6.42
C GLU A 80 5.71 -1.98 6.75
N TYR A 81 6.90 -2.51 6.61
CA TYR A 81 7.28 -3.84 7.02
C TYR A 81 8.52 -3.74 7.91
N ALA A 82 8.46 -4.35 9.09
CA ALA A 82 9.59 -4.48 9.99
C ALA A 82 9.87 -5.97 10.19
N ASP A 83 11.08 -6.37 9.87
CA ASP A 83 11.52 -7.76 10.02
C ASP A 83 12.06 -8.02 11.42
N ASP A 84 11.77 -9.23 11.94
CA ASP A 84 12.32 -9.74 13.21
C ASP A 84 12.69 -11.21 13.04
N GLN A 85 13.44 -11.57 11.98
CA GLN A 85 13.93 -12.91 11.61
C GLN A 85 13.18 -13.63 10.46
N LEU A 86 12.07 -13.11 9.95
CA LEU A 86 11.36 -13.78 8.85
C LEU A 86 12.22 -13.79 7.57
N ALA A 87 12.82 -12.64 7.23
CA ALA A 87 13.67 -12.52 6.05
C ALA A 87 14.87 -13.46 6.13
N ASP A 88 15.52 -13.59 7.29
CA ASP A 88 16.61 -14.52 7.47
C ASP A 88 16.20 -15.98 7.23
N LYS A 89 15.01 -16.36 7.70
CA LYS A 89 14.49 -17.71 7.50
C LYS A 89 14.09 -18.00 6.06
N VAL A 90 13.41 -17.04 5.42
CA VAL A 90 12.95 -17.19 4.03
C VAL A 90 14.14 -17.12 3.06
N LEU A 91 15.09 -16.23 3.30
CA LEU A 91 16.25 -16.05 2.41
C LEU A 91 17.34 -17.11 2.65
N ALA A 92 17.33 -17.82 3.78
CA ALA A 92 18.27 -18.93 4.03
C ALA A 92 18.18 -20.05 2.97
N ASP A 93 16.98 -20.24 2.41
CA ASP A 93 16.74 -21.27 1.38
C ASP A 93 16.94 -20.72 -0.06
N VAL A 94 17.26 -19.43 -0.22
CA VAL A 94 17.54 -18.82 -1.52
C VAL A 94 18.99 -19.09 -1.92
N PRO A 95 19.25 -19.86 -2.99
CA PRO A 95 20.61 -20.29 -3.36
C PRO A 95 21.53 -19.13 -3.74
N ASP A 96 20.97 -18.05 -4.30
CA ASP A 96 21.71 -16.88 -4.78
C ASP A 96 20.89 -15.60 -4.61
N ILE A 97 21.25 -14.81 -3.60
CA ILE A 97 20.63 -13.50 -3.34
C ILE A 97 20.90 -12.50 -4.50
N ASN A 98 22.03 -12.61 -5.19
CA ASN A 98 22.31 -11.72 -6.34
C ASN A 98 21.36 -12.01 -7.51
N GLN A 99 21.01 -13.28 -7.71
CA GLN A 99 20.01 -13.65 -8.71
C GLN A 99 18.64 -13.08 -8.34
N LEU A 100 18.23 -13.17 -7.07
CA LEU A 100 16.98 -12.56 -6.58
C LEU A 100 16.98 -11.04 -6.80
N LYS A 101 18.07 -10.36 -6.45
CA LYS A 101 18.24 -8.93 -6.67
C LYS A 101 18.10 -8.56 -8.15
N MET A 102 18.82 -9.26 -9.02
CA MET A 102 18.76 -9.03 -10.48
C MET A 102 17.34 -9.24 -11.03
N MET A 103 16.64 -10.29 -10.60
CA MET A 103 15.25 -10.54 -11.01
C MET A 103 14.32 -9.42 -10.54
N SER A 104 14.47 -8.94 -9.31
CA SER A 104 13.69 -7.83 -8.77
C SER A 104 13.95 -6.54 -9.54
N GLU A 105 15.20 -6.23 -9.85
CA GLU A 105 15.57 -5.05 -10.64
C GLU A 105 14.97 -5.10 -12.05
N MET A 106 14.96 -6.26 -12.69
CA MET A 106 14.35 -6.44 -14.01
C MET A 106 12.83 -6.25 -13.97
N GLN A 107 12.16 -6.75 -12.93
CA GLN A 107 10.72 -6.51 -12.75
C GLN A 107 10.41 -5.03 -12.51
N ILE A 108 11.22 -4.35 -11.70
CA ILE A 108 11.06 -2.91 -11.47
C ILE A 108 11.20 -2.13 -12.77
N ASP A 109 12.19 -2.45 -13.61
CA ASP A 109 12.35 -1.80 -14.90
C ASP A 109 11.17 -2.07 -15.84
N MET A 110 10.59 -3.24 -15.79
CA MET A 110 9.43 -3.58 -16.60
C MET A 110 8.19 -2.76 -16.19
N PHE A 111 7.97 -2.56 -14.88
CA PHE A 111 6.79 -1.85 -14.38
C PHE A 111 7.00 -0.34 -14.24
N LEU A 112 8.20 0.10 -13.84
CA LEU A 112 8.51 1.49 -13.56
C LEU A 112 9.51 2.12 -14.55
N GLY A 113 9.76 1.49 -15.69
CA GLY A 113 10.72 1.99 -16.66
C GLY A 113 10.43 3.39 -17.20
N GLN A 114 9.15 3.79 -17.23
CA GLN A 114 8.77 5.16 -17.58
C GLN A 114 8.96 6.17 -16.41
N TYR A 115 9.29 5.70 -15.20
CA TYR A 115 9.52 6.49 -14.00
C TYR A 115 10.93 6.19 -13.43
N PRO A 116 11.99 6.63 -14.10
CA PRO A 116 13.37 6.17 -13.82
C PRO A 116 13.85 6.52 -12.40
N GLU A 117 13.43 7.65 -11.85
CA GLU A 117 13.81 8.05 -10.49
C GLU A 117 13.14 7.16 -9.43
N GLN A 118 11.85 6.83 -9.60
CA GLN A 118 11.12 5.93 -8.73
C GLN A 118 11.64 4.51 -8.84
N ALA A 119 11.95 4.05 -10.06
CA ALA A 119 12.57 2.76 -10.29
C ALA A 119 13.93 2.65 -9.56
N LYS A 120 14.77 3.69 -9.65
CA LYS A 120 16.04 3.75 -8.95
C LYS A 120 15.89 3.72 -7.43
N GLN A 121 14.97 4.52 -6.88
CA GLN A 121 14.70 4.55 -5.44
C GLN A 121 14.22 3.20 -4.93
N LEU A 122 13.29 2.56 -5.64
CA LEU A 122 12.78 1.24 -5.28
C LEU A 122 13.87 0.16 -5.34
N LYS A 123 14.72 0.16 -6.37
CA LYS A 123 15.87 -0.75 -6.47
C LYS A 123 16.83 -0.57 -5.29
N THR A 124 17.11 0.69 -4.91
CA THR A 124 17.96 1.00 -3.76
C THR A 124 17.35 0.48 -2.46
N ALA A 125 16.05 0.71 -2.25
CA ALA A 125 15.34 0.23 -1.06
C ALA A 125 15.31 -1.30 -0.96
N ILE A 126 15.03 -2.00 -2.07
CA ILE A 126 15.06 -3.48 -2.09
C ILE A 126 16.48 -4.00 -1.83
N SER A 127 17.51 -3.35 -2.41
CA SER A 127 18.89 -3.74 -2.15
C SER A 127 19.26 -3.57 -0.68
N GLY A 128 18.91 -2.43 -0.06
CA GLY A 128 19.13 -2.18 1.36
C GLY A 128 18.43 -3.22 2.23
N PHE A 129 17.15 -3.51 1.96
CA PHE A 129 16.43 -4.55 2.68
C PHE A 129 17.06 -5.94 2.54
N LEU A 130 17.51 -6.33 1.35
CA LEU A 130 18.17 -7.64 1.14
C LEU A 130 19.53 -7.75 1.85
N GLU A 131 20.21 -6.62 2.09
CA GLU A 131 21.49 -6.54 2.80
C GLU A 131 21.28 -6.56 4.33
N ASP A 132 20.43 -5.70 4.84
CA ASP A 132 20.26 -5.46 6.28
C ASP A 132 19.08 -6.22 6.90
N LYS A 133 18.06 -6.53 6.10
CA LYS A 133 16.86 -7.31 6.47
C LYS A 133 16.08 -6.76 7.68
N ASN A 134 16.15 -5.47 7.93
CA ASN A 134 15.46 -4.86 9.07
C ASN A 134 14.05 -4.42 8.74
N GLY A 135 13.83 -3.92 7.52
CA GLY A 135 12.51 -3.46 7.14
C GLY A 135 12.45 -2.82 5.77
N PHE A 136 11.20 -2.57 5.36
CA PHE A 136 10.89 -1.97 4.08
C PHE A 136 9.69 -1.04 4.24
N LYS A 137 9.73 0.12 3.59
CA LYS A 137 8.65 1.09 3.62
C LYS A 137 8.41 1.65 2.23
N VAL A 138 7.14 1.73 1.88
CA VAL A 138 6.66 2.41 0.67
C VAL A 138 5.60 3.42 1.09
N SER A 139 5.71 4.64 0.61
CA SER A 139 4.64 5.61 0.71
C SER A 139 4.33 6.26 -0.62
N ALA A 140 3.06 6.51 -0.85
CA ALA A 140 2.54 7.29 -1.95
C ALA A 140 1.63 8.37 -1.37
N THR A 141 1.95 9.63 -1.61
CA THR A 141 1.18 10.78 -1.10
C THR A 141 0.76 11.66 -2.27
N ALA A 142 -0.52 11.85 -2.43
CA ALA A 142 -1.07 12.72 -3.46
C ALA A 142 -0.83 14.19 -3.10
N LYS A 143 -0.38 15.00 -4.05
CA LYS A 143 -0.23 16.46 -3.89
C LYS A 143 -1.57 17.16 -3.74
N ASN A 144 -2.57 16.65 -4.44
CA ASN A 144 -4.00 16.91 -4.29
C ASN A 144 -4.70 15.56 -4.39
N PRO A 145 -5.91 15.38 -3.84
CA PRO A 145 -6.66 14.14 -4.00
C PRO A 145 -6.74 13.71 -5.47
N VAL A 146 -6.44 12.44 -5.74
CA VAL A 146 -6.45 11.87 -7.11
C VAL A 146 -7.51 10.80 -7.19
N GLY A 147 -8.47 10.95 -8.11
CA GLY A 147 -9.53 9.97 -8.31
C GLY A 147 -8.99 8.56 -8.55
N LEU A 148 -9.53 7.56 -7.86
CA LEU A 148 -9.10 6.18 -8.02
C LEU A 148 -9.24 5.71 -9.47
N ASN A 149 -10.28 6.18 -10.17
CA ASN A 149 -10.54 5.91 -11.58
C ASN A 149 -9.53 6.60 -12.54
N GLU A 150 -8.79 7.61 -12.06
CA GLU A 150 -7.79 8.34 -12.86
C GLU A 150 -6.38 7.72 -12.76
N LEU A 151 -6.12 6.90 -11.74
CA LEU A 151 -4.78 6.35 -11.46
C LEU A 151 -4.20 5.58 -12.65
N GLU A 152 -5.01 4.76 -13.33
CA GLU A 152 -4.57 3.99 -14.49
C GLU A 152 -4.19 4.90 -15.66
N SER A 153 -5.00 5.93 -15.94
CA SER A 153 -4.72 6.88 -17.02
C SER A 153 -3.48 7.73 -16.73
N LEU A 154 -3.28 8.14 -15.49
CA LEU A 154 -2.08 8.84 -15.05
C LEU A 154 -0.83 7.95 -15.17
N TYR A 155 -0.96 6.68 -14.82
CA TYR A 155 0.14 5.72 -14.98
C TYR A 155 0.50 5.55 -16.46
N ILE A 156 -0.47 5.31 -17.35
CA ILE A 156 -0.23 5.09 -18.78
C ILE A 156 0.33 6.36 -19.47
N SER A 157 -0.14 7.55 -19.07
CA SER A 157 0.33 8.82 -19.65
C SER A 157 1.68 9.31 -19.15
N GLY A 158 2.24 8.68 -18.11
CA GLY A 158 3.46 9.14 -17.45
C GLY A 158 3.24 10.28 -16.45
N GLY A 159 1.99 10.70 -16.19
CA GLY A 159 1.64 11.82 -15.31
C GLY A 159 1.53 11.45 -13.82
N LEU A 160 1.72 10.19 -13.46
CA LEU A 160 1.49 9.72 -12.09
C LEU A 160 2.36 10.47 -11.07
N THR A 161 3.63 10.70 -11.37
CA THR A 161 4.58 11.38 -10.47
C THR A 161 4.39 12.89 -10.40
N ASP A 162 3.63 13.46 -11.33
CA ASP A 162 3.22 14.86 -11.26
C ASP A 162 2.15 15.06 -10.18
N SER A 163 1.33 14.04 -9.95
CA SER A 163 0.21 14.03 -9.02
C SER A 163 0.53 13.37 -7.68
N ILE A 164 1.40 12.35 -7.66
CA ILE A 164 1.71 11.54 -6.48
C ILE A 164 3.21 11.55 -6.22
N SER A 165 3.60 11.83 -4.99
CA SER A 165 4.97 11.67 -4.49
C SER A 165 5.16 10.27 -3.94
N PHE A 166 6.25 9.60 -4.34
CA PHE A 166 6.61 8.28 -3.87
C PHE A 166 7.88 8.34 -3.03
N GLU A 167 7.91 7.58 -1.95
CA GLU A 167 9.10 7.37 -1.13
C GLU A 167 9.28 5.86 -0.90
N PHE A 168 10.53 5.41 -0.98
CA PHE A 168 10.91 4.02 -0.78
C PHE A 168 12.11 3.99 0.17
N GLU A 169 12.00 3.23 1.25
CA GLU A 169 13.05 3.02 2.23
C GLU A 169 13.24 1.51 2.43
N GLY A 170 14.49 1.04 2.50
CA GLY A 170 14.83 -0.34 2.81
C GLY A 170 16.14 -0.40 3.58
N ASN A 171 16.14 -1.08 4.72
CA ASN A 171 17.25 -1.24 5.65
C ASN A 171 17.22 -2.61 6.35
#